data_18f4aa591baaa14217a2a6e0c061675c
#
_entry.id   18f4aa591baaa14217a2a6e0c061675c
#
_cell.length_a   1.000
_cell.length_b   1.000
_cell.length_c   1.000
_cell.angle_alpha   90.00
_cell.angle_beta   90.00
_cell.angle_gamma   90.00
#
_symmetry.space_group_name_H-M   'P 1'
#
loop_
_entity.id
_entity.type
_entity.pdbx_description
1 polymer ?
#
loop_
_entity_poly.entity_id
_entity_poly.type
_entity_poly.pdbx_seq_one_letter_code
_entity_poly.pdbx_strand_id
1 'polypeptide(L)'
;MILFSSLGSIKEITKGDFMDNVNILLESLISNLKEGIHIVDSKGKTIYYNHAMENIEGMKSEDVMGKEIQEYLIDIEHSTILGSLKNGHTYRDTIQNYSNGAGKIITSVNSTIPVMVDGKVEAVIEIARDMTQIKKLNETICQLENKSKSKKNYYTFNDIIGSSKVLNEEILKSKRASISNSSVLIYGETGCGKELFAQGIHYEGIRRDKPFIAINCAAIPSSLLEGMLFGTVKGSFTGAENKKGLFEEAHRGTILLDEINSMDPYLQSKLLRVLQDGYIRPLGSNKIIDVDVRIIATINEEADKLIREGKLRKDFYYRLSVIKVMIPPLRERKEDISQLCDFFINYYNGILYRNVKGISEDVMEGFLNYSWPGNVRELKNNIESAMNMVEDGEILTKECFGNKINSVVEVTAEEGFRGDTPLNEYIDSLEKNIIEKSYKKNNKNITKTSEELKISRQNLQYKLKKHKLL
;
A
#
# COMPACT_ATOMS: atom_id res chain seq x y z
N MET A 1 34.72 7.03 16.73
CA MET A 1 35.45 8.19 17.27
C MET A 1 35.99 9.02 16.11
N ILE A 2 35.15 9.75 15.41
CA ILE A 2 35.44 10.86 14.46
C ILE A 2 34.04 11.35 14.02
N LEU A 3 33.54 12.41 14.65
CA LEU A 3 32.51 13.37 14.17
C LEU A 3 31.96 14.27 15.32
N PHE A 4 32.89 14.83 16.15
CA PHE A 4 32.55 15.85 17.13
C PHE A 4 33.67 16.89 17.23
N SER A 5 33.96 17.61 16.15
CA SER A 5 34.97 18.68 16.19
C SER A 5 34.49 20.01 15.62
N SER A 6 33.21 20.35 15.79
CA SER A 6 32.74 21.69 15.37
C SER A 6 31.57 22.25 16.19
N LEU A 7 31.54 22.01 17.52
CA LEU A 7 30.66 22.75 18.41
C LEU A 7 31.45 23.18 19.65
N GLY A 8 31.67 24.50 19.75
CA GLY A 8 32.42 25.11 20.86
C GLY A 8 31.74 24.85 22.22
N SER A 9 32.57 24.69 23.22
CA SER A 9 32.27 24.55 24.66
C SER A 9 31.26 23.43 25.00
N ILE A 10 31.73 22.16 24.94
CA ILE A 10 31.04 21.06 25.61
C ILE A 10 31.28 21.22 27.11
N LYS A 11 30.27 21.64 27.89
CA LYS A 11 30.20 21.37 29.31
C LYS A 11 30.36 19.87 29.50
N GLU A 12 31.23 19.45 30.44
CA GLU A 12 31.29 18.06 30.88
C GLU A 12 29.88 17.66 31.35
N ILE A 13 29.18 16.88 30.52
CA ILE A 13 27.88 16.30 30.90
C ILE A 13 28.19 15.22 31.92
N THR A 14 27.73 15.42 33.15
CA THR A 14 27.89 14.40 34.20
C THR A 14 27.06 13.16 33.79
N LYS A 15 27.43 11.98 34.32
CA LYS A 15 26.71 10.72 34.03
C LYS A 15 25.21 10.81 34.42
N GLY A 16 24.86 11.66 35.42
CA GLY A 16 23.53 11.99 35.82
C GLY A 16 22.76 12.79 34.75
N ASP A 17 23.35 13.92 34.28
CA ASP A 17 22.73 14.78 33.25
C ASP A 17 22.50 14.01 31.93
N PHE A 18 23.36 13.03 31.59
CA PHE A 18 23.17 12.20 30.42
C PHE A 18 21.97 11.25 30.57
N MET A 19 21.82 10.62 31.74
CA MET A 19 20.68 9.73 32.02
C MET A 19 19.35 10.50 32.07
N ASP A 20 19.33 11.71 32.64
CA ASP A 20 18.12 12.56 32.65
C ASP A 20 17.73 12.99 31.24
N ASN A 21 18.68 13.38 30.39
CA ASN A 21 18.41 13.70 28.99
C ASN A 21 17.90 12.49 28.19
N VAL A 22 18.44 11.29 28.41
CA VAL A 22 17.96 10.05 27.77
C VAL A 22 16.53 9.73 28.22
N ASN A 23 16.21 9.88 29.50
CA ASN A 23 14.84 9.65 29.99
C ASN A 23 13.83 10.62 29.35
N ILE A 24 14.15 11.90 29.27
CA ILE A 24 13.30 12.91 28.62
C ILE A 24 13.08 12.56 27.13
N LEU A 25 14.14 12.12 26.42
CA LEU A 25 14.03 11.72 25.03
C LEU A 25 13.15 10.47 24.87
N LEU A 26 13.31 9.47 25.73
CA LEU A 26 12.51 8.25 25.73
C LEU A 26 11.03 8.54 26.03
N GLU A 27 10.75 9.35 27.03
CA GLU A 27 9.38 9.78 27.35
C GLU A 27 8.75 10.54 26.20
N SER A 28 9.50 11.47 25.57
CA SER A 28 9.03 12.19 24.40
C SER A 28 8.77 11.29 23.20
N LEU A 29 9.62 10.28 22.97
CA LEU A 29 9.40 9.28 21.91
C LEU A 29 8.15 8.44 22.19
N ILE A 30 8.04 7.86 23.37
CA ILE A 30 6.96 6.94 23.74
C ILE A 30 5.61 7.66 23.76
N SER A 31 5.55 8.92 24.23
CA SER A 31 4.32 9.69 24.25
C SER A 31 3.82 10.13 22.87
N ASN A 32 4.70 10.23 21.87
CA ASN A 32 4.34 10.59 20.50
C ASN A 32 4.13 9.38 19.57
N LEU A 33 4.31 8.15 20.04
CA LEU A 33 3.98 6.96 19.27
C LEU A 33 2.47 6.82 19.08
N LYS A 34 2.09 6.30 17.91
CA LYS A 34 0.67 5.98 17.62
C LYS A 34 0.24 4.64 18.19
N GLU A 35 1.20 3.78 18.48
CA GLU A 35 1.00 2.50 19.16
C GLU A 35 0.76 2.72 20.65
N GLY A 36 -0.20 1.98 21.20
CA GLY A 36 -0.43 1.92 22.65
C GLY A 36 0.77 1.23 23.32
N ILE A 37 1.29 1.86 24.39
CA ILE A 37 2.32 1.28 25.22
C ILE A 37 1.80 1.12 26.63
N HIS A 38 1.85 -0.12 27.11
CA HIS A 38 1.48 -0.52 28.46
C HIS A 38 2.64 -1.28 29.08
N ILE A 39 3.12 -0.85 30.24
CA ILE A 39 4.19 -1.51 30.97
C ILE A 39 3.68 -1.86 32.36
N VAL A 40 3.91 -3.12 32.75
CA VAL A 40 3.59 -3.61 34.09
C VAL A 40 4.85 -4.08 34.81
N ASP A 41 4.84 -3.99 36.13
CA ASP A 41 5.91 -4.56 36.98
C ASP A 41 5.80 -6.09 37.10
N SER A 42 6.73 -6.71 37.81
CA SER A 42 6.77 -8.16 38.06
C SER A 42 5.54 -8.72 38.79
N LYS A 43 4.70 -7.86 39.38
CA LYS A 43 3.42 -8.21 40.05
C LYS A 43 2.20 -7.99 39.15
N GLY A 44 2.40 -7.48 37.94
CA GLY A 44 1.31 -7.16 37.02
C GLY A 44 0.65 -5.80 37.27
N LYS A 45 1.28 -4.92 38.09
CA LYS A 45 0.79 -3.55 38.30
C LYS A 45 1.26 -2.64 37.18
N THR A 46 0.37 -1.82 36.67
CA THR A 46 0.67 -0.82 35.64
C THR A 46 1.63 0.24 36.14
N ILE A 47 2.78 0.35 35.52
CA ILE A 47 3.81 1.37 35.84
C ILE A 47 3.97 2.41 34.72
N TYR A 48 3.48 2.13 33.52
CA TYR A 48 3.45 3.09 32.41
C TYR A 48 2.28 2.83 31.46
N TYR A 49 1.65 3.89 30.96
CA TYR A 49 0.50 3.82 30.07
C TYR A 49 0.44 5.10 29.23
N ASN A 50 0.70 5.01 27.92
CA ASN A 50 0.77 6.20 27.08
C ASN A 50 -0.62 6.65 26.58
N HIS A 51 -0.67 7.86 26.04
CA HIS A 51 -1.90 8.44 25.51
C HIS A 51 -2.54 7.63 24.37
N ALA A 52 -1.73 6.96 23.54
CA ALA A 52 -2.26 6.08 22.51
C ALA A 52 -3.01 4.88 23.12
N MET A 53 -2.51 4.30 24.21
CA MET A 53 -3.18 3.23 24.94
C MET A 53 -4.49 3.70 25.60
N GLU A 54 -4.52 4.93 26.14
CA GLU A 54 -5.76 5.54 26.63
C GLU A 54 -6.85 5.56 25.55
N ASN A 55 -6.49 5.91 24.31
CA ASN A 55 -7.43 5.96 23.20
C ASN A 55 -7.89 4.56 22.77
N ILE A 56 -6.99 3.58 22.75
CA ILE A 56 -7.30 2.18 22.41
C ILE A 56 -8.28 1.60 23.41
N GLU A 57 -7.95 1.67 24.69
CA GLU A 57 -8.74 1.05 25.75
C GLU A 57 -9.88 1.93 26.25
N GLY A 58 -9.82 3.26 26.00
CA GLY A 58 -10.84 4.21 26.44
C GLY A 58 -10.82 4.45 27.94
N MET A 59 -9.67 4.28 28.58
CA MET A 59 -9.42 4.51 30.00
C MET A 59 -8.31 5.55 30.16
N LYS A 60 -8.33 6.32 31.26
CA LYS A 60 -7.27 7.28 31.53
C LYS A 60 -6.12 6.62 32.29
N SER A 61 -4.89 7.09 32.02
CA SER A 61 -3.71 6.58 32.72
C SER A 61 -3.84 6.72 34.24
N GLU A 62 -4.46 7.78 34.72
CA GLU A 62 -4.75 8.02 36.15
C GLU A 62 -5.61 6.92 36.78
N ASP A 63 -6.49 6.30 35.99
CA ASP A 63 -7.42 5.26 36.46
C ASP A 63 -6.78 3.88 36.56
N VAL A 64 -5.68 3.65 35.83
CA VAL A 64 -5.03 2.32 35.72
C VAL A 64 -3.66 2.26 36.38
N MET A 65 -2.98 3.38 36.56
CA MET A 65 -1.65 3.44 37.17
C MET A 65 -1.65 2.85 38.58
N GLY A 66 -0.67 1.95 38.84
CA GLY A 66 -0.50 1.27 40.12
C GLY A 66 -1.49 0.14 40.43
N LYS A 67 -2.49 -0.09 39.56
CA LYS A 67 -3.45 -1.20 39.68
C LYS A 67 -2.98 -2.43 38.92
N GLU A 68 -3.43 -3.59 39.35
CA GLU A 68 -3.23 -4.84 38.59
C GLU A 68 -4.16 -4.86 37.38
N ILE A 69 -3.66 -5.40 36.25
CA ILE A 69 -4.43 -5.43 34.99
C ILE A 69 -5.77 -6.12 35.11
N GLN A 70 -5.89 -7.07 36.04
CA GLN A 70 -7.12 -7.84 36.32
C GLN A 70 -8.21 -7.00 37.01
N GLU A 71 -7.88 -5.83 37.54
CA GLU A 71 -8.84 -4.95 38.22
C GLU A 71 -9.67 -4.12 37.25
N TYR A 72 -9.17 -3.90 36.01
CA TYR A 72 -9.81 -3.01 35.04
C TYR A 72 -10.00 -3.58 33.64
N LEU A 73 -9.39 -4.71 33.30
CA LEU A 73 -9.64 -5.44 32.05
C LEU A 73 -10.42 -6.74 32.32
N ILE A 74 -11.35 -7.04 31.42
CA ILE A 74 -12.20 -8.23 31.47
C ILE A 74 -11.79 -9.18 30.33
N ASP A 75 -12.03 -10.49 30.53
CA ASP A 75 -11.70 -11.55 29.53
C ASP A 75 -10.20 -11.69 29.25
N ILE A 76 -9.35 -11.52 30.26
CA ILE A 76 -7.90 -11.56 30.14
C ILE A 76 -7.26 -12.93 30.45
N GLU A 77 -8.03 -14.01 30.52
CA GLU A 77 -7.51 -15.36 30.82
C GLU A 77 -6.34 -15.79 29.92
N HIS A 78 -6.26 -15.24 28.71
CA HIS A 78 -5.19 -15.47 27.73
C HIS A 78 -4.37 -14.20 27.45
N SER A 79 -4.29 -13.28 28.39
CA SER A 79 -3.48 -12.06 28.26
C SER A 79 -2.02 -12.40 27.98
N THR A 80 -1.44 -11.79 26.93
CA THR A 80 -0.01 -11.94 26.62
C THR A 80 0.86 -11.33 27.70
N ILE A 81 0.40 -10.31 28.42
CA ILE A 81 1.09 -9.72 29.57
C ILE A 81 1.18 -10.75 30.70
N LEU A 82 0.05 -11.36 31.10
CA LEU A 82 0.04 -12.37 32.16
C LEU A 82 0.83 -13.61 31.75
N GLY A 83 0.73 -14.02 30.49
CA GLY A 83 1.54 -15.10 29.94
C GLY A 83 3.04 -14.81 30.01
N SER A 84 3.43 -13.59 29.63
CA SER A 84 4.83 -13.16 29.64
C SER A 84 5.39 -13.04 31.07
N LEU A 85 4.61 -12.52 32.01
CA LEU A 85 4.97 -12.47 33.43
C LEU A 85 5.22 -13.87 34.00
N LYS A 86 4.37 -14.84 33.63
CA LYS A 86 4.45 -16.20 34.17
C LYS A 86 5.58 -17.03 33.57
N ASN A 87 5.81 -16.90 32.26
CA ASN A 87 6.63 -17.84 31.49
C ASN A 87 7.92 -17.19 30.93
N GLY A 88 8.08 -15.85 31.02
CA GLY A 88 9.18 -15.10 30.41
C GLY A 88 9.20 -15.17 28.87
N HIS A 89 8.10 -15.53 28.22
CA HIS A 89 8.02 -15.63 26.77
C HIS A 89 7.70 -14.29 26.11
N THR A 90 8.36 -14.02 24.98
CA THR A 90 8.00 -12.92 24.08
C THR A 90 6.89 -13.35 23.15
N TYR A 91 5.82 -12.57 23.11
CA TYR A 91 4.75 -12.71 22.13
C TYR A 91 4.92 -11.64 21.06
N ARG A 92 4.70 -11.99 19.77
CA ARG A 92 4.78 -11.05 18.66
C ARG A 92 3.52 -11.11 17.83
N ASP A 93 3.01 -9.94 17.46
CA ASP A 93 1.85 -9.75 16.57
C ASP A 93 0.66 -10.68 16.91
N THR A 94 0.39 -10.83 18.21
CA THR A 94 -0.69 -11.68 18.71
C THR A 94 -1.99 -10.89 18.76
N ILE A 95 -3.06 -11.44 18.16
CA ILE A 95 -4.38 -10.81 18.25
C ILE A 95 -4.93 -11.04 19.64
N GLN A 96 -5.42 -9.95 20.24
CA GLN A 96 -6.19 -9.99 21.48
C GLN A 96 -7.55 -9.33 21.26
N ASN A 97 -8.59 -9.99 21.80
CA ASN A 97 -9.91 -9.40 21.95
C ASN A 97 -10.24 -9.41 23.43
N TYR A 98 -10.48 -8.26 23.99
CA TYR A 98 -10.83 -8.09 25.41
C TYR A 98 -11.78 -6.93 25.56
N SER A 99 -12.38 -6.77 26.72
CA SER A 99 -13.23 -5.63 27.02
C SER A 99 -12.71 -4.88 28.23
N ASN A 100 -12.89 -3.55 28.20
CA ASN A 100 -12.66 -2.74 29.39
C ASN A 100 -13.85 -2.83 30.35
N GLY A 101 -13.68 -2.33 31.58
CA GLY A 101 -14.73 -2.29 32.60
C GLY A 101 -16.00 -1.52 32.19
N ALA A 102 -15.94 -0.69 31.14
CA ALA A 102 -17.08 0.04 30.55
C ALA A 102 -17.78 -0.73 29.42
N GLY A 103 -17.35 -1.97 29.11
CA GLY A 103 -17.94 -2.81 28.07
C GLY A 103 -17.49 -2.47 26.63
N LYS A 104 -16.47 -1.65 26.43
CA LYS A 104 -15.88 -1.41 25.11
C LYS A 104 -15.11 -2.66 24.68
N ILE A 105 -15.52 -3.29 23.57
CA ILE A 105 -14.81 -4.42 22.95
C ILE A 105 -13.66 -3.88 22.11
N ILE A 106 -12.46 -4.35 22.40
CA ILE A 106 -11.20 -3.93 21.76
C ILE A 106 -10.62 -5.15 21.01
N THR A 107 -10.25 -4.93 19.77
CA THR A 107 -9.44 -5.86 18.99
C THR A 107 -8.10 -5.20 18.73
N SER A 108 -7.03 -5.78 19.27
CA SER A 108 -5.66 -5.26 19.09
C SER A 108 -4.72 -6.35 18.61
N VAL A 109 -3.65 -5.94 17.95
CA VAL A 109 -2.48 -6.78 17.66
C VAL A 109 -1.36 -6.32 18.58
N ASN A 110 -0.95 -7.23 19.47
CA ASN A 110 -0.03 -6.93 20.55
C ASN A 110 1.30 -7.67 20.39
N SER A 111 2.37 -6.93 20.65
CA SER A 111 3.71 -7.49 20.84
C SER A 111 4.11 -7.28 22.30
N THR A 112 4.35 -8.37 23.03
CA THR A 112 4.61 -8.35 24.47
C THR A 112 6.00 -8.90 24.76
N ILE A 113 6.82 -8.11 25.44
CA ILE A 113 8.25 -8.34 25.63
C ILE A 113 8.56 -8.31 27.14
N PRO A 114 9.08 -9.41 27.74
CA PRO A 114 9.55 -9.39 29.11
C PRO A 114 10.91 -8.70 29.24
N VAL A 115 11.02 -7.85 30.23
CA VAL A 115 12.30 -7.26 30.65
C VAL A 115 12.92 -8.14 31.73
N MET A 116 14.03 -8.79 31.39
CA MET A 116 14.71 -9.74 32.27
C MET A 116 15.86 -9.06 33.02
N VAL A 117 15.89 -9.21 34.34
CA VAL A 117 16.99 -8.80 35.22
C VAL A 117 17.37 -10.02 36.07
N ASP A 118 18.63 -10.39 36.07
CA ASP A 118 19.17 -11.55 36.80
C ASP A 118 18.36 -12.85 36.60
N GLY A 119 17.86 -13.07 35.37
CA GLY A 119 17.09 -14.26 35.00
C GLY A 119 15.63 -14.27 35.51
N LYS A 120 15.15 -13.16 36.07
CA LYS A 120 13.75 -13.00 36.49
C LYS A 120 13.07 -11.90 35.67
N VAL A 121 11.77 -12.05 35.46
CA VAL A 121 10.96 -11.00 34.82
C VAL A 121 10.76 -9.85 35.78
N GLU A 122 11.35 -8.68 35.50
CA GLU A 122 11.25 -7.46 36.29
C GLU A 122 10.05 -6.61 35.84
N ALA A 123 9.82 -6.57 34.55
CA ALA A 123 8.69 -5.86 33.94
C ALA A 123 8.28 -6.55 32.63
N VAL A 124 7.08 -6.19 32.14
CA VAL A 124 6.60 -6.61 30.83
C VAL A 124 6.14 -5.37 30.06
N ILE A 125 6.63 -5.23 28.83
CA ILE A 125 6.25 -4.16 27.90
C ILE A 125 5.28 -4.74 26.88
N GLU A 126 4.11 -4.15 26.73
CA GLU A 126 3.18 -4.44 25.65
C GLU A 126 3.10 -3.26 24.70
N ILE A 127 3.21 -3.53 23.41
CA ILE A 127 2.99 -2.60 22.30
C ILE A 127 1.74 -3.06 21.57
N ALA A 128 0.69 -2.23 21.57
CA ALA A 128 -0.62 -2.54 21.03
C ALA A 128 -0.98 -1.65 19.82
N ARG A 129 -1.54 -2.26 18.78
CA ARG A 129 -2.16 -1.56 17.63
C ARG A 129 -3.65 -1.82 17.61
N ASP A 130 -4.46 -0.76 17.59
CA ASP A 130 -5.91 -0.88 17.48
C ASP A 130 -6.32 -1.32 16.07
N MET A 131 -6.98 -2.45 15.99
CA MET A 131 -7.54 -3.02 14.76
C MET A 131 -9.06 -3.05 14.75
N THR A 132 -9.71 -2.49 15.77
CA THR A 132 -11.17 -2.57 15.96
C THR A 132 -11.93 -1.95 14.77
N GLN A 133 -11.50 -0.78 14.31
CA GLN A 133 -12.15 -0.12 13.17
C GLN A 133 -11.86 -0.83 11.85
N ILE A 134 -10.63 -1.26 11.62
CA ILE A 134 -10.24 -1.98 10.39
C ILE A 134 -11.03 -3.28 10.28
N LYS A 135 -11.15 -4.04 11.37
CA LYS A 135 -11.95 -5.26 11.42
C LYS A 135 -13.42 -4.98 11.09
N LYS A 136 -14.05 -3.97 11.73
CA LYS A 136 -15.44 -3.59 11.48
C LYS A 136 -15.67 -3.11 10.04
N LEU A 137 -14.76 -2.31 9.49
CA LEU A 137 -14.86 -1.82 8.11
C LEU A 137 -14.78 -2.98 7.10
N ASN A 138 -13.84 -3.88 7.25
CA ASN A 138 -13.71 -5.04 6.37
C ASN A 138 -14.93 -5.97 6.47
N GLU A 139 -15.45 -6.21 7.67
CA GLU A 139 -16.70 -6.97 7.87
C GLU A 139 -17.89 -6.28 7.20
N THR A 140 -17.97 -4.96 7.29
CA THR A 140 -19.04 -4.15 6.66
C THR A 140 -18.92 -4.18 5.14
N ILE A 141 -17.72 -4.04 4.58
CA ILE A 141 -17.45 -4.14 3.15
C ILE A 141 -17.90 -5.50 2.62
N CYS A 142 -17.45 -6.60 3.25
CA CYS A 142 -17.88 -7.95 2.88
C CYS A 142 -19.41 -8.14 2.96
N GLN A 143 -20.08 -7.54 3.95
CA GLN A 143 -21.54 -7.59 4.09
C GLN A 143 -22.27 -6.75 3.03
N LEU A 144 -21.76 -5.58 2.69
CA LEU A 144 -22.34 -4.69 1.68
C LEU A 144 -22.20 -5.28 0.28
N GLU A 145 -21.05 -5.87 -0.04
CA GLU A 145 -20.83 -6.58 -1.30
C GLU A 145 -21.79 -7.75 -1.48
N ASN A 146 -22.09 -8.48 -0.40
CA ASN A 146 -23.07 -9.56 -0.42
C ASN A 146 -24.54 -9.09 -0.51
N LYS A 147 -24.87 -7.85 -0.07
CA LYS A 147 -26.25 -7.33 -0.05
C LYS A 147 -26.64 -6.51 -1.28
N SER A 148 -25.68 -6.00 -2.07
CA SER A 148 -25.97 -5.04 -3.16
C SER A 148 -26.38 -5.68 -4.48
N LYS A 149 -27.26 -6.67 -4.47
CA LYS A 149 -27.81 -7.31 -5.70
C LYS A 149 -28.73 -6.43 -6.56
N SER A 150 -28.97 -5.16 -6.19
CA SER A 150 -29.98 -4.33 -6.88
C SER A 150 -29.49 -3.15 -7.73
N LYS A 151 -28.17 -2.85 -7.73
CA LYS A 151 -27.54 -1.93 -8.70
C LYS A 151 -26.22 -2.57 -9.14
N LYS A 152 -25.89 -2.46 -10.44
CA LYS A 152 -24.65 -2.97 -11.05
C LYS A 152 -23.42 -2.34 -10.37
N ASN A 153 -23.02 -2.88 -9.23
CA ASN A 153 -21.86 -2.46 -8.45
C ASN A 153 -20.64 -3.38 -8.69
N TYR A 154 -20.52 -3.91 -9.91
CA TYR A 154 -19.42 -4.76 -10.30
C TYR A 154 -18.92 -4.39 -11.69
N TYR A 155 -17.66 -4.65 -11.94
CA TYR A 155 -17.02 -4.43 -13.22
C TYR A 155 -17.02 -5.68 -14.10
N THR A 156 -17.11 -5.45 -15.40
CA THR A 156 -17.00 -6.45 -16.47
C THR A 156 -15.81 -6.10 -17.35
N PHE A 157 -15.47 -6.94 -18.33
CA PHE A 157 -14.42 -6.60 -19.28
C PHE A 157 -14.76 -5.37 -20.15
N ASN A 158 -16.05 -5.02 -20.28
CA ASN A 158 -16.46 -3.82 -20.99
C ASN A 158 -16.17 -2.51 -20.22
N ASP A 159 -15.88 -2.61 -18.94
CA ASP A 159 -15.51 -1.46 -18.10
C ASP A 159 -14.00 -1.19 -18.17
N ILE A 160 -13.23 -2.05 -18.86
CA ILE A 160 -11.79 -1.87 -19.11
C ILE A 160 -11.62 -0.97 -20.33
N ILE A 161 -11.10 0.23 -20.10
CA ILE A 161 -10.88 1.24 -21.15
C ILE A 161 -9.50 1.03 -21.77
N GLY A 162 -9.48 0.93 -23.10
CA GLY A 162 -8.29 0.81 -23.93
C GLY A 162 -8.51 -0.03 -25.17
N SER A 163 -7.73 0.22 -26.19
CA SER A 163 -7.79 -0.46 -27.50
C SER A 163 -6.45 -1.04 -27.94
N SER A 164 -5.39 -0.87 -27.15
CA SER A 164 -4.07 -1.37 -27.46
C SER A 164 -4.07 -2.90 -27.62
N LYS A 165 -3.26 -3.39 -28.55
CA LYS A 165 -3.16 -4.81 -28.85
C LYS A 165 -2.77 -5.63 -27.63
N VAL A 166 -1.78 -5.17 -26.88
CA VAL A 166 -1.27 -5.85 -25.68
C VAL A 166 -2.33 -5.97 -24.58
N LEU A 167 -3.17 -4.95 -24.38
CA LEU A 167 -4.29 -4.99 -23.42
C LEU A 167 -5.38 -5.97 -23.91
N ASN A 168 -5.75 -5.90 -25.18
CA ASN A 168 -6.78 -6.75 -25.77
C ASN A 168 -6.42 -8.23 -25.75
N GLU A 169 -5.15 -8.59 -25.94
CA GLU A 169 -4.67 -9.96 -25.80
C GLU A 169 -4.88 -10.50 -24.37
N GLU A 170 -4.60 -9.70 -23.35
CA GLU A 170 -4.83 -10.11 -21.96
C GLU A 170 -6.31 -10.11 -21.57
N ILE A 171 -7.14 -9.22 -22.12
CA ILE A 171 -8.62 -9.28 -21.98
C ILE A 171 -9.14 -10.57 -22.59
N LEU A 172 -8.71 -10.94 -23.80
CA LEU A 172 -9.15 -12.17 -24.47
C LEU A 172 -8.74 -13.41 -23.67
N LYS A 173 -7.53 -13.44 -23.15
CA LYS A 173 -7.03 -14.48 -22.27
C LYS A 173 -7.86 -14.59 -20.98
N SER A 174 -8.22 -13.46 -20.39
CA SER A 174 -9.05 -13.38 -19.19
C SER A 174 -10.50 -13.86 -19.46
N LYS A 175 -11.05 -13.54 -20.64
CA LYS A 175 -12.35 -14.09 -21.09
C LYS A 175 -12.30 -15.61 -21.26
N ARG A 176 -11.21 -16.17 -21.76
CA ARG A 176 -11.02 -17.62 -21.81
C ARG A 176 -10.86 -18.20 -20.38
N ALA A 177 -10.18 -17.49 -19.49
CA ALA A 177 -10.08 -17.91 -18.10
C ALA A 177 -11.44 -17.94 -17.40
N SER A 178 -12.38 -17.04 -17.71
CA SER A 178 -13.67 -16.93 -17.02
C SER A 178 -14.54 -18.20 -17.14
N ILE A 179 -14.40 -18.98 -18.21
CA ILE A 179 -15.11 -20.24 -18.43
C ILE A 179 -14.44 -21.46 -17.80
N SER A 180 -13.36 -21.27 -17.00
CA SER A 180 -12.62 -22.32 -16.30
C SER A 180 -12.79 -22.17 -14.79
N ASN A 181 -12.63 -23.28 -14.05
CA ASN A 181 -12.53 -23.27 -12.58
C ASN A 181 -11.09 -23.14 -12.09
N SER A 182 -10.12 -23.10 -12.99
CA SER A 182 -8.69 -23.00 -12.62
C SER A 182 -8.41 -21.70 -11.87
N SER A 183 -7.40 -21.75 -10.98
CA SER A 183 -6.86 -20.58 -10.33
C SER A 183 -6.22 -19.62 -11.34
N VAL A 184 -6.33 -18.33 -11.08
CA VAL A 184 -5.79 -17.26 -11.92
C VAL A 184 -4.85 -16.41 -11.10
N LEU A 185 -3.65 -16.17 -11.61
CA LEU A 185 -2.70 -15.22 -11.08
C LEU A 185 -2.63 -14.01 -12.02
N ILE A 186 -2.99 -12.85 -11.51
CA ILE A 186 -2.92 -11.58 -12.23
C ILE A 186 -1.68 -10.82 -11.78
N TYR A 187 -0.75 -10.61 -12.70
CA TYR A 187 0.40 -9.75 -12.49
C TYR A 187 0.17 -8.40 -13.14
N GLY A 188 0.59 -7.35 -12.48
CA GLY A 188 0.62 -6.00 -13.01
C GLY A 188 1.00 -5.00 -11.92
N GLU A 189 1.65 -3.94 -12.32
CA GLU A 189 2.05 -2.87 -11.41
C GLU A 189 0.86 -2.27 -10.65
N THR A 190 1.15 -1.55 -9.57
CA THR A 190 0.11 -0.84 -8.80
C THR A 190 -0.62 0.18 -9.70
N GLY A 191 -1.94 0.19 -9.62
CA GLY A 191 -2.77 1.14 -10.38
C GLY A 191 -3.07 0.78 -11.84
N CYS A 192 -2.65 -0.40 -12.34
CA CYS A 192 -2.91 -0.84 -13.73
C CYS A 192 -4.32 -1.42 -13.97
N GLY A 193 -5.12 -1.65 -12.89
CA GLY A 193 -6.51 -2.13 -13.02
C GLY A 193 -6.72 -3.62 -12.74
N LYS A 194 -5.86 -4.29 -11.96
CA LYS A 194 -5.96 -5.74 -11.63
C LYS A 194 -7.33 -6.18 -11.15
N GLU A 195 -7.99 -5.35 -10.34
CA GLU A 195 -9.30 -5.65 -9.78
C GLU A 195 -10.39 -5.73 -10.86
N LEU A 196 -10.35 -4.87 -11.89
CA LEU A 196 -11.27 -4.91 -13.03
C LEU A 196 -11.19 -6.25 -13.76
N PHE A 197 -9.98 -6.77 -13.97
CA PHE A 197 -9.78 -8.09 -14.57
C PHE A 197 -10.31 -9.21 -13.68
N ALA A 198 -10.05 -9.16 -12.38
CA ALA A 198 -10.51 -10.17 -11.43
C ALA A 198 -12.05 -10.22 -11.38
N GLN A 199 -12.69 -9.06 -11.31
CA GLN A 199 -14.15 -8.96 -11.35
C GLN A 199 -14.71 -9.40 -12.70
N GLY A 200 -14.12 -9.00 -13.84
CA GLY A 200 -14.50 -9.46 -15.17
C GLY A 200 -14.42 -10.99 -15.31
N ILE A 201 -13.38 -11.62 -14.79
CA ILE A 201 -13.23 -13.09 -14.79
C ILE A 201 -14.35 -13.77 -13.99
N HIS A 202 -14.81 -13.17 -12.90
CA HIS A 202 -15.90 -13.74 -12.12
C HIS A 202 -17.27 -13.45 -12.75
N TYR A 203 -17.59 -12.18 -13.00
CA TYR A 203 -18.95 -11.76 -13.39
C TYR A 203 -19.33 -12.08 -14.86
N GLU A 204 -18.33 -12.30 -15.71
CA GLU A 204 -18.58 -12.85 -17.06
C GLU A 204 -18.28 -14.37 -17.13
N GLY A 205 -18.03 -15.01 -15.98
CA GLY A 205 -17.67 -16.42 -15.89
C GLY A 205 -18.81 -17.33 -15.48
N ILE A 206 -18.45 -18.64 -15.33
CA ILE A 206 -19.38 -19.72 -14.94
C ILE A 206 -19.89 -19.59 -13.49
N ARG A 207 -19.23 -18.77 -12.66
CA ARG A 207 -19.61 -18.53 -11.25
C ARG A 207 -20.22 -17.14 -11.02
N ARG A 208 -20.67 -16.44 -12.07
CA ARG A 208 -21.16 -15.06 -12.02
C ARG A 208 -22.30 -14.80 -11.03
N ASP A 209 -23.14 -15.82 -10.78
CA ASP A 209 -24.28 -15.74 -9.86
C ASP A 209 -23.95 -16.23 -8.45
N LYS A 210 -22.68 -16.53 -8.19
CA LYS A 210 -22.16 -17.03 -6.91
C LYS A 210 -21.45 -15.91 -6.15
N PRO A 211 -21.13 -16.10 -4.85
CA PRO A 211 -20.40 -15.07 -4.11
C PRO A 211 -19.06 -14.71 -4.76
N PHE A 212 -18.75 -13.42 -4.78
CA PHE A 212 -17.42 -12.87 -5.05
C PHE A 212 -16.96 -12.15 -3.80
N ILE A 213 -15.86 -12.61 -3.22
CA ILE A 213 -15.29 -12.01 -2.01
C ILE A 213 -13.87 -11.54 -2.34
N ALA A 214 -13.64 -10.24 -2.19
CA ALA A 214 -12.33 -9.62 -2.38
C ALA A 214 -11.69 -9.29 -1.02
N ILE A 215 -10.41 -9.57 -0.86
CA ILE A 215 -9.64 -9.21 0.32
C ILE A 215 -8.26 -8.72 -0.08
N ASN A 216 -7.87 -7.55 0.44
CA ASN A 216 -6.52 -7.03 0.27
C ASN A 216 -5.62 -7.53 1.41
N CYS A 217 -4.63 -8.36 1.04
CA CYS A 217 -3.74 -9.00 1.99
C CYS A 217 -2.73 -8.02 2.61
N ALA A 218 -2.44 -6.89 1.95
CA ALA A 218 -1.52 -5.89 2.47
C ALA A 218 -2.16 -4.98 3.55
N ALA A 219 -3.49 -4.86 3.54
CA ALA A 219 -4.21 -3.98 4.44
C ALA A 219 -4.46 -4.58 5.84
N ILE A 220 -4.18 -5.89 6.02
CA ILE A 220 -4.60 -6.66 7.20
C ILE A 220 -3.39 -7.39 7.79
N PRO A 221 -3.13 -7.28 9.10
CA PRO A 221 -2.09 -8.07 9.76
C PRO A 221 -2.30 -9.58 9.56
N SER A 222 -1.21 -10.33 9.38
CA SER A 222 -1.25 -11.76 9.03
C SER A 222 -2.07 -12.61 10.02
N SER A 223 -1.98 -12.31 11.30
CA SER A 223 -2.74 -13.04 12.33
C SER A 223 -4.25 -12.82 12.22
N LEU A 224 -4.68 -11.59 11.93
CA LEU A 224 -6.09 -11.27 11.71
C LEU A 224 -6.59 -11.83 10.39
N LEU A 225 -5.78 -11.73 9.33
CA LEU A 225 -6.07 -12.28 8.01
C LEU A 225 -6.31 -13.79 8.08
N GLU A 226 -5.54 -14.52 8.89
CA GLU A 226 -5.71 -15.95 9.10
C GLU A 226 -7.09 -16.28 9.67
N GLY A 227 -7.50 -15.58 10.74
CA GLY A 227 -8.81 -15.75 11.35
C GLY A 227 -9.97 -15.40 10.41
N MET A 228 -9.80 -14.37 9.60
CA MET A 228 -10.78 -13.96 8.58
C MET A 228 -10.90 -15.01 7.47
N LEU A 229 -9.80 -15.49 6.93
CA LEU A 229 -9.81 -16.46 5.83
C LEU A 229 -10.40 -17.82 6.23
N PHE A 230 -9.95 -18.36 7.36
CA PHE A 230 -10.27 -19.74 7.76
C PHE A 230 -11.38 -19.85 8.81
N GLY A 231 -11.74 -18.74 9.47
CA GLY A 231 -12.69 -18.73 10.57
C GLY A 231 -12.05 -19.09 11.92
N THR A 232 -12.82 -18.92 12.99
CA THR A 232 -12.39 -19.15 14.37
C THR A 232 -13.42 -19.95 15.13
N VAL A 233 -12.97 -20.69 16.14
CA VAL A 233 -13.86 -21.30 17.13
C VAL A 233 -13.60 -20.68 18.50
N LYS A 234 -14.59 -20.72 19.39
CA LYS A 234 -14.47 -20.23 20.77
C LYS A 234 -13.26 -20.89 21.43
N GLY A 235 -12.39 -20.09 22.04
CA GLY A 235 -11.19 -20.55 22.72
C GLY A 235 -9.94 -20.69 21.82
N SER A 236 -9.98 -20.35 20.55
CA SER A 236 -8.78 -20.37 19.68
C SER A 236 -7.75 -19.29 20.05
N PHE A 237 -8.21 -18.17 20.59
CA PHE A 237 -7.42 -17.10 21.21
C PHE A 237 -8.35 -16.29 22.11
N THR A 238 -7.78 -15.32 22.85
CA THR A 238 -8.55 -14.48 23.81
C THR A 238 -9.72 -13.82 23.12
N GLY A 239 -10.93 -13.99 23.64
CA GLY A 239 -12.15 -13.40 23.08
C GLY A 239 -12.55 -13.94 21.69
N ALA A 240 -12.03 -15.11 21.28
CA ALA A 240 -12.44 -15.74 20.04
C ALA A 240 -13.87 -16.27 20.13
N GLU A 241 -14.69 -15.87 19.18
CA GLU A 241 -16.04 -16.40 18.96
C GLU A 241 -16.06 -17.38 17.78
N ASN A 242 -17.13 -18.17 17.72
CA ASN A 242 -17.37 -19.02 16.56
C ASN A 242 -17.75 -18.14 15.37
N LYS A 243 -16.83 -17.98 14.42
CA LYS A 243 -17.02 -17.18 13.22
C LYS A 243 -16.61 -17.96 11.97
N LYS A 244 -17.47 -17.92 10.95
CA LYS A 244 -17.16 -18.49 9.65
C LYS A 244 -16.04 -17.72 8.98
N GLY A 245 -15.17 -18.44 8.26
CA GLY A 245 -14.13 -17.85 7.43
C GLY A 245 -14.63 -17.45 6.04
N LEU A 246 -13.91 -16.53 5.39
CA LEU A 246 -14.22 -16.06 4.04
C LEU A 246 -14.23 -17.20 3.02
N PHE A 247 -13.43 -18.26 3.19
CA PHE A 247 -13.50 -19.44 2.33
C PHE A 247 -14.81 -20.21 2.47
N GLU A 248 -15.40 -20.24 3.67
CA GLU A 248 -16.71 -20.85 3.90
C GLU A 248 -17.82 -19.98 3.29
N GLU A 249 -17.71 -18.66 3.43
CA GLU A 249 -18.64 -17.68 2.84
C GLU A 249 -18.58 -17.66 1.29
N ALA A 250 -17.36 -17.85 0.73
CA ALA A 250 -17.13 -17.93 -0.71
C ALA A 250 -17.46 -19.30 -1.32
N HIS A 251 -18.02 -20.24 -0.55
CA HIS A 251 -18.31 -21.59 -1.04
C HIS A 251 -19.14 -21.57 -2.33
N ARG A 252 -18.68 -22.32 -3.34
CA ARG A 252 -19.16 -22.36 -4.74
C ARG A 252 -18.97 -21.04 -5.53
N GLY A 253 -18.35 -20.04 -4.94
CA GLY A 253 -18.05 -18.74 -5.53
C GLY A 253 -16.58 -18.56 -5.90
N THR A 254 -16.12 -17.31 -5.77
CA THR A 254 -14.75 -16.90 -6.08
C THR A 254 -14.22 -16.02 -4.96
N ILE A 255 -12.98 -16.24 -4.57
CA ILE A 255 -12.24 -15.34 -3.68
C ILE A 255 -11.11 -14.64 -4.47
N LEU A 256 -11.04 -13.32 -4.34
CA LEU A 256 -9.92 -12.50 -4.81
C LEU A 256 -8.99 -12.21 -3.64
N LEU A 257 -7.76 -12.68 -3.76
CA LEU A 257 -6.66 -12.40 -2.82
C LEU A 257 -5.76 -11.33 -3.47
N ASP A 258 -5.97 -10.06 -3.10
CA ASP A 258 -5.21 -8.96 -3.68
C ASP A 258 -3.88 -8.79 -2.93
N GLU A 259 -2.79 -8.56 -3.68
CA GLU A 259 -1.42 -8.38 -3.16
C GLU A 259 -0.93 -9.52 -2.27
N ILE A 260 -1.03 -10.79 -2.76
CA ILE A 260 -0.62 -11.98 -1.99
C ILE A 260 0.85 -11.98 -1.57
N ASN A 261 1.70 -11.21 -2.22
CA ASN A 261 3.13 -11.05 -1.87
C ASN A 261 3.33 -10.34 -0.52
N SER A 262 2.30 -9.71 0.04
CA SER A 262 2.31 -9.13 1.39
C SER A 262 1.94 -10.15 2.48
N MET A 263 1.49 -11.34 2.06
CA MET A 263 1.06 -12.40 2.99
C MET A 263 2.26 -13.17 3.54
N ASP A 264 2.23 -13.44 4.83
CA ASP A 264 3.23 -14.27 5.49
C ASP A 264 3.38 -15.66 4.84
N PRO A 265 4.60 -16.18 4.62
CA PRO A 265 4.84 -17.51 4.07
C PRO A 265 4.12 -18.67 4.81
N TYR A 266 3.85 -18.50 6.10
CA TYR A 266 3.07 -19.48 6.86
C TYR A 266 1.62 -19.54 6.38
N LEU A 267 0.98 -18.39 6.16
CA LEU A 267 -0.38 -18.32 5.59
C LEU A 267 -0.45 -18.87 4.17
N GLN A 268 0.57 -18.61 3.35
CA GLN A 268 0.67 -19.18 2.02
C GLN A 268 0.68 -20.72 2.06
N SER A 269 1.31 -21.31 3.10
CA SER A 269 1.29 -22.78 3.30
C SER A 269 -0.10 -23.32 3.61
N LYS A 270 -0.91 -22.59 4.39
CA LYS A 270 -2.29 -22.96 4.68
C LYS A 270 -3.19 -22.84 3.46
N LEU A 271 -3.02 -21.77 2.68
CA LEU A 271 -3.73 -21.57 1.42
C LEU A 271 -3.38 -22.62 0.37
N LEU A 272 -2.13 -23.09 0.35
CA LEU A 272 -1.72 -24.19 -0.54
C LEU A 272 -2.56 -25.44 -0.31
N ARG A 273 -2.89 -25.77 0.96
CA ARG A 273 -3.78 -26.90 1.28
C ARG A 273 -5.20 -26.68 0.75
N VAL A 274 -5.74 -25.48 0.85
CA VAL A 274 -7.06 -25.17 0.26
C VAL A 274 -7.05 -25.38 -1.26
N LEU A 275 -5.97 -24.95 -1.94
CA LEU A 275 -5.80 -25.14 -3.39
C LEU A 275 -5.60 -26.62 -3.80
N GLN A 276 -5.04 -27.44 -2.93
CA GLN A 276 -4.75 -28.85 -3.22
C GLN A 276 -5.89 -29.75 -2.83
N ASP A 277 -6.38 -29.57 -1.62
CA ASP A 277 -7.25 -30.54 -0.94
C ASP A 277 -8.72 -30.08 -0.87
N GLY A 278 -9.02 -28.79 -1.14
CA GLY A 278 -10.38 -28.27 -1.16
C GLY A 278 -11.06 -28.19 0.21
N TYR A 279 -10.29 -28.08 1.30
CA TYR A 279 -10.84 -27.92 2.63
C TYR A 279 -10.12 -26.85 3.45
N ILE A 280 -10.80 -26.37 4.47
CA ILE A 280 -10.24 -25.48 5.49
C ILE A 280 -10.34 -26.09 6.88
N ARG A 281 -9.55 -25.55 7.82
CA ARG A 281 -9.67 -25.81 9.26
C ARG A 281 -9.76 -24.48 9.99
N PRO A 282 -10.87 -24.20 10.70
CA PRO A 282 -10.96 -23.00 11.55
C PRO A 282 -9.86 -22.99 12.62
N LEU A 283 -9.41 -21.81 13.00
CA LEU A 283 -8.44 -21.63 14.07
C LEU A 283 -8.99 -22.21 15.38
N GLY A 284 -8.13 -22.97 16.08
CA GLY A 284 -8.50 -23.63 17.30
C GLY A 284 -9.36 -24.90 17.13
N SER A 285 -9.60 -25.35 15.88
CA SER A 285 -10.40 -26.53 15.60
C SER A 285 -9.64 -27.54 14.74
N ASN A 286 -9.89 -28.82 15.04
CA ASN A 286 -9.46 -29.93 14.17
C ASN A 286 -10.53 -30.31 13.13
N LYS A 287 -11.69 -29.64 13.13
CA LYS A 287 -12.78 -29.94 12.21
C LYS A 287 -12.38 -29.50 10.79
N ILE A 288 -12.56 -30.43 9.85
CA ILE A 288 -12.39 -30.17 8.42
C ILE A 288 -13.71 -29.67 7.86
N ILE A 289 -13.65 -28.61 7.05
CA ILE A 289 -14.77 -28.03 6.33
C ILE A 289 -14.42 -28.02 4.85
N ASP A 290 -15.14 -28.78 4.05
CA ASP A 290 -14.95 -28.83 2.60
C ASP A 290 -15.44 -27.54 1.95
N VAL A 291 -14.61 -26.98 1.07
CA VAL A 291 -14.91 -25.74 0.35
C VAL A 291 -14.61 -25.91 -1.15
N ASP A 292 -15.55 -25.50 -1.98
CA ASP A 292 -15.36 -25.36 -3.42
C ASP A 292 -15.27 -23.87 -3.74
N VAL A 293 -14.06 -23.32 -3.79
CA VAL A 293 -13.82 -21.89 -4.02
C VAL A 293 -12.82 -21.72 -5.13
N ARG A 294 -13.17 -20.94 -6.14
CA ARG A 294 -12.23 -20.50 -7.17
C ARG A 294 -11.36 -19.39 -6.61
N ILE A 295 -10.04 -19.49 -6.80
CA ILE A 295 -9.08 -18.49 -6.33
C ILE A 295 -8.57 -17.66 -7.50
N ILE A 296 -8.69 -16.34 -7.38
CA ILE A 296 -8.00 -15.33 -8.20
C ILE A 296 -7.05 -14.62 -7.26
N ALA A 297 -5.78 -14.50 -7.63
CA ALA A 297 -4.78 -13.83 -6.83
C ALA A 297 -4.08 -12.74 -7.64
N THR A 298 -3.61 -11.68 -6.98
CA THR A 298 -2.82 -10.65 -7.64
C THR A 298 -1.45 -10.50 -7.02
N ILE A 299 -0.48 -10.09 -7.84
CA ILE A 299 0.85 -9.63 -7.42
C ILE A 299 1.18 -8.32 -8.15
N ASN A 300 1.99 -7.47 -7.52
CA ASN A 300 2.41 -6.18 -8.07
C ASN A 300 3.91 -6.12 -8.44
N GLU A 301 4.65 -7.19 -8.14
CA GLU A 301 6.06 -7.37 -8.49
C GLU A 301 6.25 -8.71 -9.22
N GLU A 302 7.38 -8.85 -9.94
CA GLU A 302 7.70 -10.07 -10.66
C GLU A 302 7.82 -11.29 -9.73
N ALA A 303 7.17 -12.40 -10.11
CA ALA A 303 7.12 -13.61 -9.30
C ALA A 303 8.51 -14.17 -8.97
N ASP A 304 9.44 -14.16 -9.93
CA ASP A 304 10.80 -14.67 -9.73
C ASP A 304 11.59 -13.83 -8.73
N LYS A 305 11.37 -12.50 -8.71
CA LYS A 305 11.93 -11.62 -7.69
C LYS A 305 11.37 -11.96 -6.32
N LEU A 306 10.05 -12.04 -6.20
CA LEU A 306 9.37 -12.36 -4.94
C LEU A 306 9.78 -13.74 -4.36
N ILE A 307 10.00 -14.73 -5.24
CA ILE A 307 10.46 -16.06 -4.83
C ILE A 307 11.91 -15.99 -4.31
N ARG A 308 12.80 -15.27 -4.99
CA ARG A 308 14.20 -15.08 -4.55
C ARG A 308 14.28 -14.34 -3.20
N GLU A 309 13.40 -13.37 -2.98
CA GLU A 309 13.31 -12.61 -1.72
C GLU A 309 12.59 -13.38 -0.60
N GLY A 310 12.07 -14.57 -0.86
CA GLY A 310 11.33 -15.38 0.12
C GLY A 310 9.93 -14.85 0.47
N LYS A 311 9.45 -13.82 -0.23
CA LYS A 311 8.10 -13.25 -0.05
C LYS A 311 7.00 -14.12 -0.67
N LEU A 312 7.33 -14.93 -1.67
CA LEU A 312 6.41 -15.84 -2.34
C LEU A 312 7.01 -17.24 -2.38
N ARG A 313 6.30 -18.21 -1.81
CA ARG A 313 6.72 -19.61 -1.85
C ARG A 313 6.59 -20.15 -3.26
N LYS A 314 7.59 -20.90 -3.71
CA LYS A 314 7.65 -21.49 -5.06
C LYS A 314 6.53 -22.50 -5.30
N ASP A 315 6.22 -23.36 -4.31
CA ASP A 315 5.16 -24.36 -4.39
C ASP A 315 3.76 -23.71 -4.51
N PHE A 316 3.52 -22.66 -3.73
CA PHE A 316 2.27 -21.91 -3.75
C PHE A 316 2.09 -21.16 -5.08
N TYR A 317 3.16 -20.53 -5.59
CA TYR A 317 3.13 -19.85 -6.89
C TYR A 317 2.70 -20.78 -8.01
N TYR A 318 3.31 -21.97 -8.14
CA TYR A 318 2.97 -22.90 -9.23
C TYR A 318 1.53 -23.44 -9.12
N ARG A 319 0.99 -23.54 -7.93
CA ARG A 319 -0.40 -23.98 -7.73
C ARG A 319 -1.40 -22.88 -8.03
N LEU A 320 -1.07 -21.61 -7.76
CA LEU A 320 -1.89 -20.46 -8.10
C LEU A 320 -1.83 -20.10 -9.59
N SER A 321 -0.67 -20.18 -10.20
CA SER A 321 -0.41 -19.65 -11.54
C SER A 321 -0.77 -20.61 -12.67
N VAL A 322 -1.89 -21.35 -12.54
CA VAL A 322 -2.40 -22.22 -13.62
C VAL A 322 -2.74 -21.40 -14.85
N ILE A 323 -3.42 -20.28 -14.66
CA ILE A 323 -3.63 -19.27 -15.71
C ILE A 323 -2.96 -17.99 -15.24
N LYS A 324 -2.09 -17.42 -16.11
CA LYS A 324 -1.39 -16.16 -15.83
C LYS A 324 -1.95 -15.06 -16.73
N VAL A 325 -2.38 -13.98 -16.13
CA VAL A 325 -2.80 -12.74 -16.81
C VAL A 325 -1.78 -11.66 -16.47
N MET A 326 -1.23 -10.98 -17.48
CA MET A 326 -0.18 -9.98 -17.31
C MET A 326 -0.69 -8.63 -17.83
N ILE A 327 -1.12 -7.77 -16.90
CA ILE A 327 -1.64 -6.46 -17.28
C ILE A 327 -0.48 -5.51 -17.58
N PRO A 328 -0.36 -5.02 -18.82
CA PRO A 328 0.74 -4.15 -19.20
C PRO A 328 0.65 -2.81 -18.43
N PRO A 329 1.78 -2.24 -18.01
CA PRO A 329 1.81 -0.90 -17.43
C PRO A 329 1.42 0.14 -18.50
N LEU A 330 0.95 1.31 -18.05
CA LEU A 330 0.41 2.33 -18.96
C LEU A 330 1.44 2.82 -20.01
N ARG A 331 2.72 2.88 -19.66
CA ARG A 331 3.83 3.23 -20.58
C ARG A 331 4.00 2.26 -21.76
N GLU A 332 3.52 1.02 -21.65
CA GLU A 332 3.58 0.00 -22.72
C GLU A 332 2.30 -0.04 -23.57
N ARG A 333 1.28 0.76 -23.20
CA ARG A 333 0.01 0.91 -23.91
C ARG A 333 -0.36 2.38 -24.08
N LYS A 334 0.58 3.17 -24.59
CA LYS A 334 0.43 4.61 -24.78
C LYS A 334 -0.79 5.00 -25.60
N GLU A 335 -1.20 4.15 -26.54
CA GLU A 335 -2.40 4.31 -27.38
C GLU A 335 -3.70 4.45 -26.53
N ASP A 336 -3.70 3.86 -25.34
CA ASP A 336 -4.86 3.89 -24.45
C ASP A 336 -4.97 5.20 -23.65
N ILE A 337 -3.89 6.01 -23.56
CA ILE A 337 -3.84 7.21 -22.73
C ILE A 337 -4.90 8.22 -23.15
N SER A 338 -5.04 8.48 -24.45
CA SER A 338 -6.04 9.43 -24.95
C SER A 338 -7.46 8.99 -24.57
N GLN A 339 -7.79 7.71 -24.80
CA GLN A 339 -9.10 7.16 -24.47
C GLN A 339 -9.40 7.20 -22.97
N LEU A 340 -8.39 6.94 -22.14
CA LEU A 340 -8.51 7.05 -20.68
C LEU A 340 -8.73 8.51 -20.24
N CYS A 341 -8.03 9.46 -20.87
CA CYS A 341 -8.23 10.88 -20.60
C CYS A 341 -9.66 11.32 -20.92
N ASP A 342 -10.15 10.99 -22.11
CA ASP A 342 -11.52 11.34 -22.55
C ASP A 342 -12.56 10.69 -21.62
N PHE A 343 -12.34 9.44 -21.21
CA PHE A 343 -13.22 8.76 -20.28
C PHE A 343 -13.26 9.47 -18.92
N PHE A 344 -12.10 9.81 -18.34
CA PHE A 344 -12.06 10.46 -17.03
C PHE A 344 -12.59 11.89 -17.07
N ILE A 345 -12.32 12.66 -18.12
CA ILE A 345 -12.90 14.01 -18.30
C ILE A 345 -14.42 13.91 -18.33
N ASN A 346 -14.97 13.01 -19.15
CA ASN A 346 -16.42 12.82 -19.22
C ASN A 346 -17.02 12.37 -17.89
N TYR A 347 -16.33 11.47 -17.17
CA TYR A 347 -16.72 11.01 -15.84
C TYR A 347 -16.78 12.16 -14.84
N TYR A 348 -15.72 12.99 -14.77
CA TYR A 348 -15.69 14.14 -13.86
C TYR A 348 -16.57 15.29 -14.30
N ASN A 349 -16.80 15.50 -15.60
CA ASN A 349 -17.81 16.44 -16.08
C ASN A 349 -19.19 16.13 -15.49
N GLY A 350 -19.56 14.84 -15.45
CA GLY A 350 -20.83 14.41 -14.84
C GLY A 350 -20.90 14.61 -13.32
N ILE A 351 -19.79 14.41 -12.60
CA ILE A 351 -19.75 14.54 -11.13
C ILE A 351 -19.66 15.99 -10.69
N LEU A 352 -18.83 16.78 -11.36
CA LEU A 352 -18.54 18.17 -10.99
C LEU A 352 -19.50 19.16 -11.66
N TYR A 353 -20.42 18.67 -12.48
CA TYR A 353 -21.35 19.48 -13.29
C TYR A 353 -20.61 20.51 -14.15
N ARG A 354 -19.53 20.09 -14.83
CA ARG A 354 -18.68 20.89 -15.70
C ARG A 354 -18.77 20.43 -17.16
N ASN A 355 -18.27 21.25 -18.06
CA ASN A 355 -18.23 20.96 -19.51
C ASN A 355 -16.83 21.19 -20.08
N VAL A 356 -15.81 20.55 -19.47
CA VAL A 356 -14.43 20.57 -19.97
C VAL A 356 -14.35 19.79 -21.28
N LYS A 357 -13.74 20.38 -22.31
CA LYS A 357 -13.78 19.87 -23.69
C LYS A 357 -12.67 18.88 -24.03
N GLY A 358 -11.62 18.79 -23.21
CA GLY A 358 -10.49 17.91 -23.47
C GLY A 358 -9.20 18.39 -22.83
N ILE A 359 -8.09 17.92 -23.37
CA ILE A 359 -6.72 18.23 -22.96
C ILE A 359 -5.99 18.92 -24.11
N SER A 360 -5.13 19.91 -23.83
CA SER A 360 -4.31 20.57 -24.83
C SER A 360 -3.27 19.61 -25.44
N GLU A 361 -2.88 19.83 -26.69
CA GLU A 361 -1.95 18.96 -27.42
C GLU A 361 -0.61 18.82 -26.72
N ASP A 362 -0.07 19.90 -26.17
CA ASP A 362 1.19 19.91 -25.43
C ASP A 362 1.15 19.09 -24.12
N VAL A 363 0.03 19.10 -23.42
CA VAL A 363 -0.18 18.22 -22.25
C VAL A 363 -0.32 16.77 -22.69
N MET A 364 -1.04 16.49 -23.76
CA MET A 364 -1.18 15.14 -24.28
C MET A 364 0.18 14.58 -24.71
N GLU A 365 1.03 15.36 -25.38
CA GLU A 365 2.39 14.96 -25.70
C GLU A 365 3.20 14.63 -24.45
N GLY A 366 3.10 15.46 -23.42
CA GLY A 366 3.69 15.19 -22.11
C GLY A 366 3.21 13.87 -21.49
N PHE A 367 1.92 13.59 -21.57
CA PHE A 367 1.33 12.35 -21.07
C PHE A 367 1.83 11.09 -21.79
N LEU A 368 2.01 11.19 -23.13
CA LEU A 368 2.55 10.08 -23.94
C LEU A 368 4.02 9.79 -23.64
N ASN A 369 4.76 10.76 -23.13
CA ASN A 369 6.19 10.63 -22.81
C ASN A 369 6.46 10.35 -21.32
N TYR A 370 5.47 10.51 -20.47
CA TYR A 370 5.61 10.21 -19.04
C TYR A 370 5.54 8.71 -18.76
N SER A 371 6.33 8.25 -17.78
CA SER A 371 6.46 6.82 -17.45
C SER A 371 5.29 6.23 -16.66
N TRP A 372 4.44 7.07 -16.08
CA TRP A 372 3.25 6.69 -15.29
C TRP A 372 3.54 5.62 -14.21
N PRO A 373 4.40 5.87 -13.22
CA PRO A 373 4.72 4.88 -12.18
C PRO A 373 3.49 4.43 -11.37
N GLY A 374 2.47 5.27 -11.22
CA GLY A 374 1.18 4.93 -10.62
C GLY A 374 0.11 4.50 -11.63
N ASN A 375 0.49 4.31 -12.91
CA ASN A 375 -0.36 3.82 -13.99
C ASN A 375 -1.69 4.58 -14.12
N VAL A 376 -2.80 3.88 -14.38
CA VAL A 376 -4.12 4.48 -14.58
C VAL A 376 -4.63 5.21 -13.33
N ARG A 377 -4.24 4.75 -12.13
CA ARG A 377 -4.62 5.44 -10.89
C ARG A 377 -3.99 6.83 -10.81
N GLU A 378 -2.73 6.96 -11.19
CA GLU A 378 -2.04 8.25 -11.23
C GLU A 378 -2.64 9.16 -12.31
N LEU A 379 -2.90 8.63 -13.51
CA LEU A 379 -3.55 9.38 -14.59
C LEU A 379 -4.92 9.92 -14.14
N LYS A 380 -5.76 9.06 -13.55
CA LYS A 380 -7.06 9.46 -13.02
C LYS A 380 -6.94 10.59 -11.99
N ASN A 381 -6.02 10.46 -11.02
CA ASN A 381 -5.83 11.46 -9.97
C ASN A 381 -5.33 12.81 -10.54
N ASN A 382 -4.46 12.77 -11.55
CA ASN A 382 -3.98 13.99 -12.21
C ASN A 382 -5.11 14.70 -12.96
N ILE A 383 -5.94 13.96 -13.69
CA ILE A 383 -7.12 14.53 -14.38
C ILE A 383 -8.10 15.09 -13.35
N GLU A 384 -8.41 14.37 -12.28
CA GLU A 384 -9.28 14.85 -11.20
C GLU A 384 -8.78 16.16 -10.61
N SER A 385 -7.49 16.26 -10.32
CA SER A 385 -6.86 17.48 -9.81
C SER A 385 -7.01 18.62 -10.81
N ALA A 386 -6.72 18.39 -12.08
CA ALA A 386 -6.81 19.41 -13.13
C ALA A 386 -8.26 19.88 -13.35
N MET A 387 -9.22 18.95 -13.30
CA MET A 387 -10.66 19.26 -13.39
C MET A 387 -11.15 20.19 -12.26
N ASN A 388 -10.51 20.20 -11.11
CA ASN A 388 -10.83 21.11 -10.01
C ASN A 388 -10.21 22.51 -10.21
N MET A 389 -9.18 22.65 -11.05
CA MET A 389 -8.45 23.91 -11.29
C MET A 389 -8.89 24.65 -12.56
N VAL A 390 -9.48 23.96 -13.53
CA VAL A 390 -9.90 24.54 -14.81
C VAL A 390 -11.23 25.28 -14.67
N GLU A 391 -11.42 26.34 -15.48
CA GLU A 391 -12.73 27.01 -15.61
C GLU A 391 -13.69 26.20 -16.50
N ASP A 392 -14.99 26.43 -16.33
CA ASP A 392 -16.01 25.67 -17.07
C ASP A 392 -16.00 26.02 -18.57
N GLY A 393 -16.09 25.01 -19.40
CA GLY A 393 -16.08 25.16 -20.87
C GLY A 393 -14.70 25.27 -21.52
N GLU A 394 -13.62 25.26 -20.74
CA GLU A 394 -12.23 25.29 -21.20
C GLU A 394 -11.65 23.90 -21.44
N ILE A 395 -10.38 23.84 -21.84
CA ILE A 395 -9.57 22.65 -21.98
C ILE A 395 -8.54 22.59 -20.85
N LEU A 396 -8.10 21.37 -20.50
CA LEU A 396 -7.02 21.18 -19.51
C LEU A 396 -5.67 21.56 -20.13
N THR A 397 -5.09 22.67 -19.66
CA THR A 397 -3.78 23.18 -20.07
C THR A 397 -2.70 22.83 -19.03
N LYS A 398 -1.43 23.12 -19.32
CA LYS A 398 -0.30 22.88 -18.40
C LYS A 398 -0.49 23.48 -17.02
N GLU A 399 -1.13 24.64 -16.95
CA GLU A 399 -1.36 25.38 -15.71
C GLU A 399 -2.27 24.60 -14.74
N CYS A 400 -3.14 23.73 -15.28
CA CYS A 400 -4.03 22.86 -14.48
C CYS A 400 -3.29 21.70 -13.81
N PHE A 401 -2.07 21.38 -14.26
CA PHE A 401 -1.29 20.25 -13.75
C PHE A 401 -0.12 20.73 -12.92
N GLY A 402 0.21 20.02 -11.84
CA GLY A 402 1.32 20.38 -10.96
C GLY A 402 2.70 20.16 -11.59
N ASN A 403 3.74 20.71 -10.98
CA ASN A 403 5.13 20.76 -11.46
C ASN A 403 5.72 19.41 -11.93
N LYS A 404 5.22 18.27 -11.47
CA LYS A 404 5.71 16.95 -11.89
C LYS A 404 5.45 16.64 -13.37
N ILE A 405 4.29 17.04 -13.88
CA ILE A 405 3.95 16.87 -15.30
C ILE A 405 4.63 17.96 -16.12
N ASN A 406 4.66 19.18 -15.61
CA ASN A 406 5.33 20.29 -16.26
C ASN A 406 6.84 20.04 -16.46
N SER A 407 7.53 19.40 -15.49
CA SER A 407 8.94 19.04 -15.66
C SER A 407 9.16 17.96 -16.74
N VAL A 408 8.19 17.09 -16.98
CA VAL A 408 8.28 16.07 -18.06
C VAL A 408 8.02 16.69 -19.42
N VAL A 409 7.08 17.62 -19.51
CA VAL A 409 6.83 18.39 -20.75
C VAL A 409 8.02 19.28 -21.10
N GLU A 410 8.78 19.76 -20.10
CA GLU A 410 10.03 20.50 -20.33
C GLU A 410 11.21 19.60 -20.73
N VAL A 411 11.25 18.34 -20.25
CA VAL A 411 12.33 17.38 -20.57
C VAL A 411 12.13 16.72 -21.94
N THR A 412 10.93 16.69 -22.51
CA THR A 412 10.70 16.18 -23.88
C THR A 412 11.30 17.08 -24.98
N ALA A 413 11.79 18.26 -24.63
CA ALA A 413 12.64 19.07 -25.52
C ALA A 413 14.09 18.55 -25.61
N GLU A 414 14.49 17.57 -24.79
CA GLU A 414 15.78 16.90 -24.85
C GLU A 414 15.58 15.47 -25.34
N GLU A 415 15.51 15.30 -26.67
CA GLU A 415 15.62 13.99 -27.31
C GLU A 415 16.89 13.31 -26.80
N GLY A 416 16.75 12.19 -26.08
CA GLY A 416 17.88 11.35 -25.71
C GLY A 416 18.63 10.89 -26.95
N PHE A 417 19.96 10.74 -26.89
CA PHE A 417 20.79 10.24 -27.99
C PHE A 417 20.22 8.94 -28.55
N ARG A 418 19.70 9.00 -29.78
CA ARG A 418 19.04 7.87 -30.47
C ARG A 418 19.99 7.06 -31.38
N GLY A 419 21.28 7.42 -31.41
CA GLY A 419 22.28 6.72 -32.25
C GLY A 419 22.25 7.07 -33.74
N ASP A 420 21.27 7.83 -34.21
CA ASP A 420 21.09 8.21 -35.61
C ASP A 420 21.93 9.44 -36.00
N THR A 421 22.46 10.16 -35.02
CA THR A 421 23.29 11.34 -35.22
C THR A 421 24.69 11.10 -34.63
N PRO A 422 25.79 11.60 -35.25
CA PRO A 422 27.10 11.50 -34.64
C PRO A 422 27.13 12.12 -33.22
N LEU A 423 27.78 11.44 -32.28
CA LEU A 423 27.83 11.85 -30.88
C LEU A 423 28.23 13.33 -30.69
N ASN A 424 29.18 13.81 -31.50
CA ASN A 424 29.63 15.21 -31.42
C ASN A 424 28.54 16.22 -31.83
N GLU A 425 27.74 15.90 -32.84
CA GLU A 425 26.63 16.75 -33.28
C GLU A 425 25.51 16.77 -32.23
N TYR A 426 25.25 15.64 -31.60
CA TYR A 426 24.30 15.54 -30.48
C TYR A 426 24.74 16.35 -29.27
N ILE A 427 26.02 16.24 -28.87
CA ILE A 427 26.59 17.03 -27.76
C ILE A 427 26.54 18.53 -28.10
N ASP A 428 26.88 18.93 -29.34
CA ASP A 428 26.82 20.33 -29.78
C ASP A 428 25.39 20.86 -29.76
N SER A 429 24.39 20.07 -30.10
CA SER A 429 22.97 20.47 -30.04
C SER A 429 22.49 20.65 -28.61
N LEU A 430 22.84 19.76 -27.69
CA LEU A 430 22.55 19.88 -26.25
C LEU A 430 23.22 21.10 -25.64
N GLU A 431 24.51 21.33 -25.96
CA GLU A 431 25.25 22.49 -25.49
C GLU A 431 24.59 23.78 -25.94
N LYS A 432 24.19 23.86 -27.21
CA LYS A 432 23.47 25.03 -27.77
C LYS A 432 22.17 25.29 -27.00
N ASN A 433 21.34 24.26 -26.78
CA ASN A 433 20.06 24.40 -26.09
C ASN A 433 20.21 24.88 -24.65
N ILE A 434 21.17 24.34 -23.91
CA ILE A 434 21.45 24.72 -22.51
C ILE A 434 21.90 26.19 -22.46
N ILE A 435 22.83 26.59 -23.34
CA ILE A 435 23.35 27.95 -23.39
C ILE A 435 22.25 28.92 -23.79
N GLU A 436 21.44 28.61 -24.80
CA GLU A 436 20.36 29.46 -25.28
C GLU A 436 19.30 29.70 -24.21
N LYS A 437 18.85 28.63 -23.50
CA LYS A 437 17.88 28.72 -22.40
C LYS A 437 18.41 29.62 -21.27
N SER A 438 19.64 29.37 -20.79
CA SER A 438 20.23 30.15 -19.71
C SER A 438 20.48 31.62 -20.13
N TYR A 439 20.89 31.85 -21.39
CA TYR A 439 21.13 33.19 -21.92
C TYR A 439 19.84 34.03 -22.07
N LYS A 440 18.74 33.39 -22.54
CA LYS A 440 17.41 34.02 -22.57
C LYS A 440 16.90 34.31 -21.16
N LYS A 441 16.98 33.35 -20.24
CA LYS A 441 16.56 33.48 -18.83
C LYS A 441 17.26 34.65 -18.12
N ASN A 442 18.53 34.86 -18.40
CA ASN A 442 19.32 35.96 -17.84
C ASN A 442 19.25 37.27 -18.67
N ASN A 443 18.20 37.44 -19.47
CA ASN A 443 18.00 38.63 -20.30
C ASN A 443 19.24 39.00 -21.16
N LYS A 444 19.87 37.97 -21.72
CA LYS A 444 21.08 38.10 -22.56
C LYS A 444 22.30 38.70 -21.83
N ASN A 445 22.37 38.57 -20.52
CA ASN A 445 23.49 39.02 -19.71
C ASN A 445 24.57 37.94 -19.62
N ILE A 446 25.70 38.18 -20.30
CA ILE A 446 26.81 37.21 -20.38
C ILE A 446 27.40 36.87 -19.00
N THR A 447 27.52 37.85 -18.10
CA THR A 447 28.13 37.66 -16.79
C THR A 447 27.26 36.72 -15.93
N LYS A 448 25.96 37.02 -15.80
CA LYS A 448 25.01 36.21 -15.05
C LYS A 448 24.86 34.79 -15.64
N THR A 449 24.84 34.68 -16.96
CA THR A 449 24.77 33.40 -17.66
C THR A 449 26.03 32.54 -17.42
N SER A 450 27.21 33.17 -17.42
CA SER A 450 28.45 32.44 -17.16
C SER A 450 28.56 31.93 -15.71
N GLU A 451 28.06 32.70 -14.77
CA GLU A 451 27.95 32.29 -13.35
C GLU A 451 26.96 31.14 -13.15
N GLU A 452 25.78 31.23 -13.78
CA GLU A 452 24.76 30.16 -13.71
C GLU A 452 25.27 28.84 -14.31
N LEU A 453 25.93 28.92 -15.48
CA LEU A 453 26.49 27.77 -16.18
C LEU A 453 27.84 27.31 -15.61
N LYS A 454 28.39 28.01 -14.63
CA LYS A 454 29.71 27.71 -13.99
C LYS A 454 30.86 27.59 -15.00
N ILE A 455 30.84 28.40 -16.03
CA ILE A 455 31.91 28.48 -17.06
C ILE A 455 32.49 29.91 -17.10
N SER A 456 33.72 30.03 -17.61
CA SER A 456 34.33 31.34 -17.72
C SER A 456 33.59 32.23 -18.75
N ARG A 457 33.54 33.53 -18.52
CA ARG A 457 32.91 34.50 -19.41
C ARG A 457 33.47 34.43 -20.86
N GLN A 458 34.77 34.20 -21.00
CA GLN A 458 35.41 34.01 -22.29
C GLN A 458 34.93 32.74 -23.01
N ASN A 459 34.82 31.64 -22.27
CA ASN A 459 34.30 30.38 -22.80
C ASN A 459 32.84 30.50 -23.23
N LEU A 460 32.00 31.18 -22.45
CA LEU A 460 30.61 31.44 -22.83
C LEU A 460 30.54 32.29 -24.11
N GLN A 461 31.33 33.36 -24.23
CA GLN A 461 31.36 34.19 -25.44
C GLN A 461 31.77 33.39 -26.68
N TYR A 462 32.78 32.51 -26.54
CA TYR A 462 33.19 31.61 -27.62
C TYR A 462 32.03 30.69 -28.05
N LYS A 463 31.36 30.06 -27.08
CA LYS A 463 30.24 29.16 -27.34
C LYS A 463 29.02 29.85 -27.94
N LEU A 464 28.69 31.07 -27.48
CA LEU A 464 27.62 31.89 -28.06
C LEU A 464 27.90 32.25 -29.53
N LYS A 465 29.16 32.55 -29.86
CA LYS A 465 29.59 32.79 -31.28
C LYS A 465 29.54 31.47 -32.09
N LYS A 466 30.05 30.40 -31.54
CA LYS A 466 30.03 29.05 -32.19
C LYS A 466 28.61 28.66 -32.59
N HIS A 467 27.64 28.87 -31.71
CA HIS A 467 26.25 28.47 -31.93
C HIS A 467 25.38 29.58 -32.57
N LYS A 468 25.96 30.70 -32.99
CA LYS A 468 25.27 31.85 -33.62
C LYS A 468 24.13 32.43 -32.75
N LEU A 469 24.36 32.54 -31.46
CA LEU A 469 23.41 33.04 -30.46
C LEU A 469 23.71 34.49 -30.02
N LEU A 470 24.84 35.06 -30.51
CA LEU A 470 25.24 36.48 -30.34
C LEU A 470 24.77 37.29 -31.49
#